data_924f7a050b2d7e2b2a009f716b8ff8d1
#
_entry.id   924f7a050b2d7e2b2a009f716b8ff8d1
#
_cell.length_a   1.000
_cell.length_b   1.000
_cell.length_c   1.000
_cell.angle_alpha   90.00
_cell.angle_beta   90.00
_cell.angle_gamma   90.00
#
_symmetry.space_group_name_H-M   'P 1'
#
loop_
_entity.id
_entity.type
_entity.pdbx_description
1 polymer ?
#
loop_
_entity_poly.entity_id
_entity_poly.type
_entity_poly.pdbx_seq_one_letter_code
_entity_poly.pdbx_strand_id
1 'polypeptide(L)'
;MLQKFKQHLHQNFPFLKGSKLLIAISGGIDSVVLAHLCSQLNLNFSLCHCNFNLRGQESDEDEAFVKSLAKTLKIPVYATSFETEKYAKTNKISIQVAARDLRYNWFYKLLDAKDYDYVLTAHNSNDNLETFIINLIRGSGLEGFTGIPAINKKSVRPLLAFSRDDITLFAVKNEIVWREDRSNASVKYVRNKVRHKVIPILKELNPHILKSFQNTLEHLNESQSLINDALKNITTNVVSYENDLLKISCKEIDKLSNKKAYL
;
A
#
# COMPACT_ATOMS: atom_id res chain seq x y z
N MET A 1 -10.40 2.75 17.99
CA MET A 1 -9.77 2.95 16.66
C MET A 1 -10.21 4.26 15.99
N LEU A 2 -11.50 4.59 15.85
CA LEU A 2 -12.01 5.75 15.10
C LEU A 2 -11.34 7.08 15.49
N GLN A 3 -11.25 7.42 16.76
CA GLN A 3 -10.63 8.67 17.20
C GLN A 3 -9.13 8.74 16.86
N LYS A 4 -8.41 7.62 17.05
CA LYS A 4 -6.99 7.52 16.65
C LYS A 4 -6.83 7.68 15.14
N PHE A 5 -7.73 7.09 14.34
CA PHE A 5 -7.71 7.21 12.88
C PHE A 5 -8.01 8.64 12.43
N LYS A 6 -9.00 9.31 13.04
CA LYS A 6 -9.29 10.74 12.80
C LYS A 6 -8.08 11.62 13.06
N GLN A 7 -7.43 11.44 14.22
CA GLN A 7 -6.23 12.19 14.59
C GLN A 7 -5.08 11.91 13.60
N HIS A 8 -4.85 10.64 13.26
CA HIS A 8 -3.83 10.22 12.31
C HIS A 8 -4.04 10.85 10.92
N LEU A 9 -5.29 10.87 10.41
CA LEU A 9 -5.59 11.56 9.15
C LEU A 9 -5.30 13.05 9.22
N HIS A 10 -5.71 13.70 10.31
CA HIS A 10 -5.49 15.13 10.48
C HIS A 10 -4.00 15.50 10.50
N GLN A 11 -3.18 14.69 11.15
CA GLN A 11 -1.75 14.95 11.31
C GLN A 11 -0.93 14.58 10.06
N ASN A 12 -1.23 13.44 9.43
CA ASN A 12 -0.38 12.85 8.39
C ASN A 12 -0.95 12.99 6.96
N PHE A 13 -2.27 13.19 6.84
CA PHE A 13 -2.96 13.26 5.55
C PHE A 13 -4.01 14.40 5.51
N PRO A 14 -3.66 15.63 5.94
CA PRO A 14 -4.64 16.74 6.02
C PRO A 14 -5.30 17.06 4.66
N PHE A 15 -4.60 16.77 3.56
CA PHE A 15 -5.08 16.97 2.19
C PHE A 15 -6.25 16.04 1.80
N LEU A 16 -6.47 14.93 2.52
CA LEU A 16 -7.63 14.06 2.27
C LEU A 16 -8.96 14.71 2.70
N LYS A 17 -8.91 15.71 3.57
CA LYS A 17 -10.10 16.47 3.96
C LYS A 17 -10.51 17.38 2.80
N GLY A 18 -11.70 17.15 2.27
CA GLY A 18 -12.22 17.87 1.12
C GLY A 18 -11.88 17.28 -0.24
N SER A 19 -10.97 16.30 -0.29
CA SER A 19 -10.67 15.56 -1.51
C SER A 19 -11.77 14.57 -1.89
N LYS A 20 -11.88 14.27 -3.17
CA LYS A 20 -12.74 13.22 -3.72
C LYS A 20 -11.94 11.93 -3.84
N LEU A 21 -12.33 10.94 -3.06
CA LEU A 21 -11.52 9.75 -2.82
C LEU A 21 -12.09 8.49 -3.50
N LEU A 22 -11.23 7.60 -3.95
CA LEU A 22 -11.57 6.21 -4.25
C LEU A 22 -11.04 5.31 -3.13
N ILE A 23 -11.81 4.34 -2.66
CA ILE A 23 -11.34 3.30 -1.76
C ILE A 23 -11.27 1.99 -2.52
N ALA A 24 -10.05 1.45 -2.66
CA ALA A 24 -9.83 0.13 -3.22
C ALA A 24 -10.35 -0.92 -2.24
N ILE A 25 -11.39 -1.64 -2.63
CA ILE A 25 -12.07 -2.60 -1.78
C ILE A 25 -12.03 -4.00 -2.37
N SER A 26 -11.55 -4.96 -1.57
CA SER A 26 -11.52 -6.38 -1.93
C SER A 26 -12.66 -7.20 -1.31
N GLY A 27 -13.37 -6.65 -0.34
CA GLY A 27 -14.32 -7.37 0.52
C GLY A 27 -13.68 -7.89 1.80
N GLY A 28 -12.36 -7.98 1.89
CA GLY A 28 -11.64 -8.38 3.11
C GLY A 28 -11.68 -7.32 4.20
N ILE A 29 -11.48 -7.76 5.45
CA ILE A 29 -11.68 -6.95 6.66
C ILE A 29 -10.95 -5.60 6.62
N ASP A 30 -9.69 -5.52 6.15
CA ASP A 30 -8.92 -4.27 6.16
C ASP A 30 -9.59 -3.22 5.27
N SER A 31 -9.97 -3.60 4.06
CA SER A 31 -10.59 -2.70 3.09
C SER A 31 -12.01 -2.29 3.50
N VAL A 32 -12.75 -3.22 4.10
CA VAL A 32 -14.10 -2.95 4.61
C VAL A 32 -14.05 -2.00 5.81
N VAL A 33 -13.14 -2.24 6.76
CA VAL A 33 -12.93 -1.33 7.91
C VAL A 33 -12.49 0.05 7.45
N LEU A 34 -11.61 0.16 6.46
CA LEU A 34 -11.23 1.46 5.90
C LEU A 34 -12.45 2.21 5.36
N ALA A 35 -13.33 1.54 4.62
CA ALA A 35 -14.56 2.14 4.09
C ALA A 35 -15.50 2.61 5.22
N HIS A 36 -15.69 1.80 6.27
CA HIS A 36 -16.49 2.19 7.44
C HIS A 36 -15.89 3.37 8.20
N LEU A 37 -14.57 3.39 8.42
CA LEU A 37 -13.89 4.52 9.06
C LEU A 37 -14.05 5.82 8.28
N CYS A 38 -13.88 5.77 6.95
CA CYS A 38 -14.08 6.92 6.08
C CYS A 38 -15.54 7.40 6.08
N SER A 39 -16.49 6.46 6.08
CA SER A 39 -17.94 6.77 6.17
C SER A 39 -18.28 7.45 7.50
N GLN A 40 -17.80 6.91 8.63
CA GLN A 40 -18.04 7.50 9.96
C GLN A 40 -17.39 8.88 10.15
N LEU A 41 -16.35 9.19 9.36
CA LEU A 41 -15.72 10.52 9.32
C LEU A 41 -16.33 11.44 8.26
N ASN A 42 -17.40 11.02 7.57
CA ASN A 42 -18.07 11.77 6.51
C ASN A 42 -17.10 12.25 5.41
N LEU A 43 -16.13 11.42 5.02
CA LEU A 43 -15.25 11.73 3.88
C LEU A 43 -16.02 11.54 2.57
N ASN A 44 -15.67 12.32 1.56
CA ASN A 44 -16.24 12.20 0.23
C ASN A 44 -15.54 11.08 -0.55
N PHE A 45 -16.16 9.89 -0.67
CA PHE A 45 -15.54 8.78 -1.35
C PHE A 45 -16.50 7.88 -2.13
N SER A 46 -15.94 7.11 -3.03
CA SER A 46 -16.57 5.99 -3.71
C SER A 46 -15.74 4.73 -3.56
N LEU A 47 -16.34 3.57 -3.74
CA LEU A 47 -15.62 2.28 -3.76
C LEU A 47 -15.15 1.92 -5.16
N CYS A 48 -13.99 1.25 -5.27
CA CYS A 48 -13.53 0.65 -6.51
C CYS A 48 -13.06 -0.78 -6.27
N HIS A 49 -13.63 -1.72 -7.01
CA HIS A 49 -13.40 -3.17 -6.89
C HIS A 49 -12.85 -3.75 -8.19
N CYS A 50 -11.84 -4.61 -8.06
CA CYS A 50 -11.24 -5.37 -9.15
C CYS A 50 -11.58 -6.86 -8.99
N ASN A 51 -12.37 -7.39 -9.89
CA ASN A 51 -12.58 -8.83 -10.03
C ASN A 51 -11.50 -9.39 -10.98
N PHE A 52 -10.58 -10.18 -10.47
CA PHE A 52 -9.47 -10.74 -11.24
C PHE A 52 -9.78 -12.07 -11.91
N ASN A 53 -10.99 -12.61 -11.72
CA ASN A 53 -11.46 -13.91 -12.24
C ASN A 53 -10.51 -15.08 -11.91
N LEU A 54 -9.83 -15.04 -10.76
CA LEU A 54 -8.85 -16.06 -10.36
C LEU A 54 -9.45 -17.17 -9.49
N ARG A 55 -10.69 -16.99 -9.00
CA ARG A 55 -11.35 -17.89 -8.04
C ARG A 55 -12.76 -18.27 -8.47
N GLY A 56 -13.09 -18.09 -9.76
CA GLY A 56 -14.41 -18.41 -10.29
C GLY A 56 -15.52 -17.73 -9.48
N GLN A 57 -16.51 -18.52 -9.03
CA GLN A 57 -17.69 -18.04 -8.30
C GLN A 57 -17.35 -17.21 -7.05
N GLU A 58 -16.28 -17.54 -6.31
CA GLU A 58 -15.88 -16.74 -5.13
C GLU A 58 -15.53 -15.29 -5.51
N SER A 59 -14.95 -15.06 -6.69
CA SER A 59 -14.64 -13.71 -7.19
C SER A 59 -15.92 -12.91 -7.48
N ASP A 60 -16.95 -13.55 -8.00
CA ASP A 60 -18.24 -12.92 -8.29
C ASP A 60 -19.02 -12.64 -7.00
N GLU A 61 -18.94 -13.54 -6.02
CA GLU A 61 -19.52 -13.33 -4.69
C GLU A 61 -18.85 -12.16 -3.94
N ASP A 62 -17.52 -11.99 -4.08
CA ASP A 62 -16.82 -10.84 -3.52
C ASP A 62 -17.30 -9.53 -4.15
N GLU A 63 -17.48 -9.50 -5.46
CA GLU A 63 -18.04 -8.34 -6.17
C GLU A 63 -19.48 -8.03 -5.72
N ALA A 64 -20.32 -9.07 -5.58
CA ALA A 64 -21.69 -8.93 -5.11
C ALA A 64 -21.74 -8.37 -3.68
N PHE A 65 -20.86 -8.85 -2.78
CA PHE A 65 -20.70 -8.34 -1.43
C PHE A 65 -20.32 -6.85 -1.42
N VAL A 66 -19.34 -6.46 -2.23
CA VAL A 66 -18.90 -5.06 -2.32
C VAL A 66 -20.02 -4.16 -2.81
N LYS A 67 -20.82 -4.60 -3.80
CA LYS A 67 -21.99 -3.85 -4.28
C LYS A 67 -23.06 -3.71 -3.19
N SER A 68 -23.28 -4.74 -2.38
CA SER A 68 -24.18 -4.69 -1.23
C SER A 68 -23.69 -3.72 -0.15
N LEU A 69 -22.40 -3.78 0.18
CA LEU A 69 -21.78 -2.84 1.13
C LEU A 69 -21.92 -1.38 0.66
N ALA A 70 -21.71 -1.11 -0.63
CA ALA A 70 -21.88 0.23 -1.18
C ALA A 70 -23.31 0.76 -1.01
N LYS A 71 -24.32 -0.11 -1.21
CA LYS A 71 -25.74 0.22 -0.94
C LYS A 71 -25.98 0.54 0.53
N THR A 72 -25.44 -0.28 1.44
CA THR A 72 -25.57 -0.07 2.90
C THR A 72 -24.95 1.26 3.32
N LEU A 73 -23.76 1.57 2.81
CA LEU A 73 -23.07 2.83 3.10
C LEU A 73 -23.61 4.03 2.30
N LYS A 74 -24.54 3.80 1.35
CA LYS A 74 -25.12 4.81 0.45
C LYS A 74 -24.07 5.58 -0.35
N ILE A 75 -23.07 4.89 -0.88
CA ILE A 75 -21.95 5.45 -1.66
C ILE A 75 -21.85 4.80 -3.04
N PRO A 76 -21.33 5.52 -4.05
CA PRO A 76 -21.10 4.95 -5.38
C PRO A 76 -20.05 3.83 -5.35
N VAL A 77 -20.19 2.86 -6.27
CA VAL A 77 -19.21 1.79 -6.47
C VAL A 77 -18.92 1.61 -7.95
N TYR A 78 -17.64 1.45 -8.27
CA TYR A 78 -17.14 1.07 -9.59
C TYR A 78 -16.55 -0.33 -9.47
N ALA A 79 -16.91 -1.21 -10.39
CA ALA A 79 -16.35 -2.55 -10.47
C ALA A 79 -15.85 -2.81 -11.89
N THR A 80 -14.79 -3.60 -12.01
CA THR A 80 -14.27 -4.08 -13.29
C THR A 80 -13.76 -5.49 -13.15
N SER A 81 -13.85 -6.27 -14.22
CA SER A 81 -13.32 -7.63 -14.29
C SER A 81 -12.15 -7.70 -15.25
N PHE A 82 -11.18 -8.57 -14.93
CA PHE A 82 -9.95 -8.75 -15.71
C PHE A 82 -9.74 -10.22 -16.11
N GLU A 83 -9.24 -10.44 -17.31
CA GLU A 83 -8.69 -11.73 -17.74
C GLU A 83 -7.21 -11.83 -17.27
N THR A 84 -7.01 -11.95 -15.96
CA THR A 84 -5.69 -11.83 -15.32
C THR A 84 -4.68 -12.87 -15.80
N GLU A 85 -5.12 -14.13 -15.98
CA GLU A 85 -4.26 -15.22 -16.47
C GLU A 85 -3.77 -14.97 -17.89
N LYS A 86 -4.66 -14.50 -18.78
CA LYS A 86 -4.31 -14.12 -20.15
C LYS A 86 -3.31 -12.98 -20.18
N TYR A 87 -3.53 -11.93 -19.37
CA TYR A 87 -2.62 -10.82 -19.25
C TYR A 87 -1.23 -11.26 -18.74
N ALA A 88 -1.18 -12.10 -17.70
CA ALA A 88 0.06 -12.64 -17.14
C ALA A 88 0.84 -13.44 -18.19
N LYS A 89 0.17 -14.32 -18.95
CA LYS A 89 0.77 -15.14 -19.99
C LYS A 89 1.32 -14.29 -21.14
N THR A 90 0.55 -13.32 -21.62
CA THR A 90 0.93 -12.43 -22.73
C THR A 90 2.17 -11.61 -22.37
N ASN A 91 2.25 -11.09 -21.14
CA ASN A 91 3.35 -10.24 -20.68
C ASN A 91 4.50 -11.03 -20.03
N LYS A 92 4.42 -12.37 -19.94
CA LYS A 92 5.43 -13.26 -19.34
C LYS A 92 5.77 -12.88 -17.88
N ILE A 93 4.77 -12.50 -17.11
CA ILE A 93 4.88 -12.10 -15.71
C ILE A 93 4.06 -13.03 -14.81
N SER A 94 4.33 -13.00 -13.49
CA SER A 94 3.52 -13.78 -12.55
C SER A 94 2.10 -13.23 -12.44
N ILE A 95 1.13 -14.07 -12.08
CA ILE A 95 -0.27 -13.68 -11.86
C ILE A 95 -0.37 -12.55 -10.81
N GLN A 96 0.48 -12.56 -9.78
CA GLN A 96 0.50 -11.52 -8.75
C GLN A 96 0.95 -10.16 -9.30
N VAL A 97 1.97 -10.15 -10.14
CA VAL A 97 2.43 -8.93 -10.83
C VAL A 97 1.34 -8.45 -11.77
N ALA A 98 0.76 -9.36 -12.58
CA ALA A 98 -0.33 -9.05 -13.49
C ALA A 98 -1.54 -8.42 -12.78
N ALA A 99 -2.00 -9.02 -11.69
CA ALA A 99 -3.11 -8.50 -10.88
C ALA A 99 -2.78 -7.11 -10.30
N ARG A 100 -1.53 -6.89 -9.88
CA ARG A 100 -1.07 -5.60 -9.38
C ARG A 100 -1.07 -4.54 -10.49
N ASP A 101 -0.51 -4.84 -11.64
CA ASP A 101 -0.44 -3.92 -12.78
C ASP A 101 -1.82 -3.53 -13.28
N LEU A 102 -2.71 -4.52 -13.50
CA LEU A 102 -4.09 -4.31 -13.91
C LEU A 102 -4.84 -3.42 -12.92
N ARG A 103 -4.68 -3.68 -11.61
CA ARG A 103 -5.29 -2.91 -10.52
C ARG A 103 -4.90 -1.45 -10.56
N TYR A 104 -3.60 -1.15 -10.51
CA TYR A 104 -3.12 0.23 -10.42
C TYR A 104 -3.37 0.99 -11.72
N ASN A 105 -3.21 0.36 -12.89
CA ASN A 105 -3.54 0.96 -14.17
C ASN A 105 -5.01 1.36 -14.24
N TRP A 106 -5.92 0.51 -13.75
CA TRP A 106 -7.34 0.84 -13.71
C TRP A 106 -7.65 1.92 -12.67
N PHE A 107 -7.03 1.88 -11.49
CA PHE A 107 -7.24 2.93 -10.49
C PHE A 107 -6.86 4.30 -11.02
N TYR A 108 -5.71 4.44 -11.66
CA TYR A 108 -5.28 5.73 -12.21
C TYR A 108 -6.17 6.19 -13.36
N LYS A 109 -6.59 5.29 -14.25
CA LYS A 109 -7.57 5.60 -15.29
C LYS A 109 -8.91 6.07 -14.70
N LEU A 110 -9.37 5.44 -13.62
CA LEU A 110 -10.62 5.81 -12.97
C LEU A 110 -10.50 7.16 -12.23
N LEU A 111 -9.36 7.43 -11.58
CA LEU A 111 -9.07 8.72 -10.97
C LEU A 111 -9.20 9.85 -12.00
N ASP A 112 -8.54 9.71 -13.14
CA ASP A 112 -8.52 10.74 -14.17
C ASP A 112 -9.89 10.86 -14.89
N ALA A 113 -10.55 9.74 -15.21
CA ALA A 113 -11.83 9.75 -15.94
C ALA A 113 -13.02 10.26 -15.10
N LYS A 114 -12.94 10.22 -13.78
CA LYS A 114 -14.02 10.58 -12.86
C LYS A 114 -13.65 11.72 -11.90
N ASP A 115 -12.50 12.34 -12.14
CA ASP A 115 -12.00 13.48 -11.37
C ASP A 115 -11.92 13.19 -9.86
N TYR A 116 -11.24 12.08 -9.52
CA TYR A 116 -10.87 11.75 -8.15
C TYR A 116 -9.43 12.18 -7.87
N ASP A 117 -9.18 12.64 -6.65
CA ASP A 117 -7.86 13.12 -6.24
C ASP A 117 -6.92 11.97 -5.86
N TYR A 118 -7.41 11.03 -5.04
CA TYR A 118 -6.60 9.96 -4.47
C TYR A 118 -7.33 8.62 -4.44
N VAL A 119 -6.55 7.53 -4.50
CA VAL A 119 -7.02 6.17 -4.19
C VAL A 119 -6.45 5.72 -2.85
N LEU A 120 -7.32 5.32 -1.93
CA LEU A 120 -6.95 4.76 -0.64
C LEU A 120 -6.86 3.24 -0.72
N THR A 121 -5.78 2.67 -0.17
CA THR A 121 -5.60 1.22 -0.04
C THR A 121 -5.39 0.83 1.42
N ALA A 122 -5.88 -0.33 1.82
CA ALA A 122 -5.98 -0.75 3.21
C ALA A 122 -4.77 -1.56 3.71
N HIS A 123 -3.54 -1.22 3.25
CA HIS A 123 -2.34 -1.82 3.82
C HIS A 123 -2.20 -1.39 5.28
N ASN A 124 -1.86 -2.34 6.15
CA ASN A 124 -1.73 -2.16 7.59
C ASN A 124 -0.29 -2.40 8.08
N SER A 125 -0.03 -2.25 9.38
CA SER A 125 1.33 -2.39 9.94
C SER A 125 1.88 -3.82 9.82
N ASN A 126 1.02 -4.84 9.80
CA ASN A 126 1.46 -6.23 9.59
C ASN A 126 1.94 -6.43 8.15
N ASP A 127 1.25 -5.86 7.14
CA ASP A 127 1.70 -5.89 5.74
C ASP A 127 3.06 -5.21 5.57
N ASN A 128 3.31 -4.16 6.36
CA ASN A 128 4.57 -3.44 6.34
C ASN A 128 5.71 -4.32 6.90
N LEU A 129 5.50 -4.99 8.03
CA LEU A 129 6.46 -5.94 8.60
C LEU A 129 6.71 -7.12 7.64
N GLU A 130 5.65 -7.67 7.02
CA GLU A 130 5.78 -8.73 6.00
C GLU A 130 6.68 -8.28 4.85
N THR A 131 6.45 -7.06 4.35
CA THR A 131 7.23 -6.50 3.24
C THR A 131 8.68 -6.28 3.62
N PHE A 132 8.94 -5.77 4.82
CA PHE A 132 10.30 -5.61 5.35
C PHE A 132 11.05 -6.94 5.40
N ILE A 133 10.44 -7.99 5.97
CA ILE A 133 11.04 -9.33 6.06
C ILE A 133 11.31 -9.92 4.65
N ILE A 134 10.37 -9.75 3.71
CA ILE A 134 10.55 -10.21 2.33
C ILE A 134 11.73 -9.50 1.67
N ASN A 135 11.86 -8.19 1.88
CA ASN A 135 12.95 -7.40 1.32
C ASN A 135 14.30 -7.77 1.97
N LEU A 136 14.31 -8.07 3.28
CA LEU A 136 15.48 -8.60 3.98
C LEU A 136 15.95 -9.93 3.38
N ILE A 137 15.03 -10.87 3.16
CA ILE A 137 15.32 -12.18 2.55
C ILE A 137 15.89 -12.03 1.12
N ARG A 138 15.49 -10.96 0.40
CA ARG A 138 15.93 -10.68 -0.96
C ARG A 138 17.25 -9.91 -1.03
N GLY A 139 17.81 -9.49 0.10
CA GLY A 139 19.06 -8.72 0.14
C GLY A 139 18.91 -7.28 -0.36
N SER A 140 17.77 -6.66 -0.10
CA SER A 140 17.53 -5.26 -0.49
C SER A 140 18.47 -4.31 0.24
N GLY A 141 18.82 -3.18 -0.40
CA GLY A 141 19.47 -2.04 0.26
C GLY A 141 18.52 -1.23 1.15
N LEU A 142 19.02 -0.11 1.69
CA LEU A 142 18.29 0.72 2.66
C LEU A 142 16.89 1.14 2.18
N GLU A 143 16.75 1.52 0.90
CA GLU A 143 15.46 1.90 0.32
C GLU A 143 14.39 0.80 0.46
N GLY A 144 14.80 -0.48 0.31
CA GLY A 144 13.88 -1.62 0.52
C GLY A 144 13.48 -1.82 1.98
N PHE A 145 14.19 -1.23 2.94
CA PHE A 145 13.91 -1.33 4.36
C PHE A 145 13.09 -0.16 4.91
N THR A 146 12.79 0.85 4.12
CA THR A 146 11.93 1.97 4.53
C THR A 146 10.45 1.60 4.62
N GLY A 147 10.10 0.37 4.26
CA GLY A 147 8.74 -0.16 4.34
C GLY A 147 7.85 0.23 3.15
N ILE A 148 6.54 0.06 3.35
CA ILE A 148 5.54 0.46 2.36
C ILE A 148 5.32 1.97 2.49
N PRO A 149 5.53 2.78 1.43
CA PRO A 149 5.35 4.22 1.54
C PRO A 149 3.88 4.56 1.83
N ALA A 150 3.65 5.45 2.79
CA ALA A 150 2.31 5.90 3.16
C ALA A 150 1.61 6.62 2.00
N ILE A 151 2.36 7.33 1.17
CA ILE A 151 1.91 8.00 -0.04
C ILE A 151 2.83 7.57 -1.19
N ASN A 152 2.22 7.16 -2.31
CA ASN A 152 2.94 6.91 -3.56
C ASN A 152 2.10 7.43 -4.73
N LYS A 153 2.53 8.53 -5.34
CA LYS A 153 1.75 9.28 -6.33
C LYS A 153 0.37 9.63 -5.76
N LYS A 154 -0.71 9.23 -6.43
CA LYS A 154 -2.10 9.41 -5.97
C LYS A 154 -2.61 8.29 -5.05
N SER A 155 -1.76 7.35 -4.65
CA SER A 155 -2.12 6.20 -3.79
C SER A 155 -1.76 6.47 -2.35
N VAL A 156 -2.72 6.41 -1.43
CA VAL A 156 -2.55 6.70 0.00
C VAL A 156 -2.92 5.48 0.84
N ARG A 157 -2.19 5.24 1.94
CA ARG A 157 -2.32 4.06 2.82
C ARG A 157 -2.53 4.47 4.27
N PRO A 158 -3.73 4.94 4.62
CA PRO A 158 -3.97 5.51 5.95
C PRO A 158 -4.00 4.49 7.09
N LEU A 159 -4.08 3.18 6.79
CA LEU A 159 -4.06 2.13 7.80
C LEU A 159 -2.67 1.61 8.17
N LEU A 160 -1.58 2.10 7.57
CA LEU A 160 -0.22 1.63 7.87
C LEU A 160 0.19 1.81 9.33
N ALA A 161 -0.40 2.76 10.05
CA ALA A 161 -0.16 2.98 11.48
C ALA A 161 -0.98 2.04 12.40
N PHE A 162 -1.86 1.20 11.85
CA PHE A 162 -2.77 0.35 12.62
C PHE A 162 -2.44 -1.12 12.40
N SER A 163 -2.53 -1.92 13.46
CA SER A 163 -2.32 -3.36 13.38
C SER A 163 -3.56 -4.08 12.85
N ARG A 164 -3.35 -5.31 12.35
CA ARG A 164 -4.45 -6.20 12.01
C ARG A 164 -5.35 -6.48 13.22
N ASP A 165 -4.76 -6.57 14.40
CA ASP A 165 -5.49 -6.81 15.64
C ASP A 165 -6.40 -5.61 15.98
N ASP A 166 -5.92 -4.35 15.82
CA ASP A 166 -6.74 -3.14 15.96
C ASP A 166 -7.93 -3.11 14.99
N ILE A 167 -7.67 -3.48 13.73
CA ILE A 167 -8.67 -3.52 12.66
C ILE A 167 -9.73 -4.57 12.97
N THR A 168 -9.31 -5.78 13.37
CA THR A 168 -10.23 -6.87 13.73
C THR A 168 -11.08 -6.51 14.95
N LEU A 169 -10.47 -5.95 15.99
CA LEU A 169 -11.18 -5.51 17.18
C LEU A 169 -12.23 -4.43 16.85
N PHE A 170 -11.88 -3.49 15.96
CA PHE A 170 -12.83 -2.47 15.52
C PHE A 170 -13.99 -3.09 14.72
N ALA A 171 -13.71 -4.02 13.81
CA ALA A 171 -14.73 -4.68 13.02
C ALA A 171 -15.72 -5.46 13.90
N VAL A 172 -15.21 -6.26 14.83
CA VAL A 172 -16.05 -7.05 15.76
C VAL A 172 -16.89 -6.13 16.66
N LYS A 173 -16.29 -5.09 17.24
CA LYS A 173 -16.99 -4.15 18.13
C LYS A 173 -18.13 -3.38 17.43
N ASN A 174 -18.02 -3.16 16.12
CA ASN A 174 -19.02 -2.42 15.34
C ASN A 174 -19.88 -3.34 14.46
N GLU A 175 -19.85 -4.66 14.70
CA GLU A 175 -20.62 -5.67 13.98
C GLU A 175 -20.49 -5.55 12.44
N ILE A 176 -19.28 -5.17 12.00
CA ILE A 176 -18.98 -5.02 10.58
C ILE A 176 -18.83 -6.40 9.97
N VAL A 177 -19.57 -6.67 8.90
CA VAL A 177 -19.48 -7.91 8.13
C VAL A 177 -18.42 -7.76 7.04
N TRP A 178 -17.58 -8.78 6.85
CA TRP A 178 -16.57 -8.87 5.79
C TRP A 178 -16.51 -10.28 5.23
N ARG A 179 -15.80 -10.45 4.13
CA ARG A 179 -15.53 -11.77 3.54
C ARG A 179 -14.12 -12.23 3.89
N GLU A 180 -13.99 -13.51 4.19
CA GLU A 180 -12.66 -14.11 4.37
C GLU A 180 -12.13 -14.63 3.05
N ASP A 181 -10.93 -14.19 2.69
CA ASP A 181 -10.23 -14.70 1.51
C ASP A 181 -9.52 -16.02 1.86
N ARG A 182 -10.11 -17.14 1.41
CA ARG A 182 -9.53 -18.49 1.63
C ARG A 182 -8.14 -18.65 1.05
N SER A 183 -7.73 -17.85 0.07
CA SER A 183 -6.38 -17.88 -0.49
C SER A 183 -5.32 -17.43 0.52
N ASN A 184 -5.70 -16.68 1.56
CA ASN A 184 -4.82 -16.29 2.65
C ASN A 184 -4.29 -17.50 3.47
N ALA A 185 -4.98 -18.62 3.49
CA ALA A 185 -4.55 -19.84 4.16
C ALA A 185 -3.45 -20.61 3.40
N SER A 186 -3.25 -20.33 2.10
CA SER A 186 -2.28 -21.05 1.29
C SER A 186 -0.85 -20.61 1.58
N VAL A 187 0.01 -21.52 2.04
CA VAL A 187 1.46 -21.28 2.26
C VAL A 187 2.32 -21.36 0.98
N LYS A 188 1.71 -21.43 -0.19
CA LYS A 188 2.41 -21.51 -1.49
C LYS A 188 3.29 -20.28 -1.75
N TYR A 189 2.87 -19.11 -1.29
CA TYR A 189 3.55 -17.84 -1.53
C TYR A 189 4.44 -17.41 -0.35
N VAL A 190 5.57 -16.76 -0.65
CA VAL A 190 6.54 -16.28 0.36
C VAL A 190 5.87 -15.39 1.41
N ARG A 191 4.98 -14.48 1.01
CA ARG A 191 4.26 -13.60 1.93
C ARG A 191 3.42 -14.38 2.95
N ASN A 192 2.70 -15.40 2.51
CA ASN A 192 1.90 -16.24 3.40
C ASN A 192 2.79 -17.08 4.33
N LYS A 193 3.98 -17.56 3.86
CA LYS A 193 4.96 -18.22 4.74
C LYS A 193 5.47 -17.27 5.83
N VAL A 194 5.79 -16.04 5.48
CA VAL A 194 6.22 -15.02 6.46
C VAL A 194 5.10 -14.76 7.46
N ARG A 195 3.86 -14.52 6.99
CA ARG A 195 2.68 -14.26 7.83
C ARG A 195 2.38 -15.38 8.81
N HIS A 196 2.41 -16.65 8.36
CA HIS A 196 1.95 -17.78 9.16
C HIS A 196 3.08 -18.50 9.92
N LYS A 197 4.35 -18.33 9.53
CA LYS A 197 5.47 -19.06 10.15
C LYS A 197 6.50 -18.16 10.82
N VAL A 198 6.78 -16.97 10.28
CA VAL A 198 7.84 -16.09 10.80
C VAL A 198 7.27 -15.08 11.81
N ILE A 199 6.21 -14.37 11.43
CA ILE A 199 5.62 -13.34 12.30
C ILE A 199 5.13 -13.90 13.65
N PRO A 200 4.50 -15.07 13.74
CA PRO A 200 4.15 -15.66 15.04
C PRO A 200 5.33 -15.83 15.96
N ILE A 201 6.46 -16.37 15.46
CA ILE A 201 7.69 -16.53 16.23
C ILE A 201 8.22 -15.17 16.72
N LEU A 202 8.21 -14.15 15.86
CA LEU A 202 8.61 -12.81 16.26
C LEU A 202 7.69 -12.21 17.33
N LYS A 203 6.39 -12.50 17.30
CA LYS A 203 5.42 -12.11 18.34
C LYS A 203 5.63 -12.86 19.66
N GLU A 204 6.06 -14.12 19.62
CA GLU A 204 6.44 -14.89 20.82
C GLU A 204 7.68 -14.30 21.49
N LEU A 205 8.70 -13.94 20.70
CA LEU A 205 9.93 -13.33 21.19
C LEU A 205 9.69 -11.88 21.70
N ASN A 206 8.83 -11.14 21.04
CA ASN A 206 8.46 -9.79 21.44
C ASN A 206 6.98 -9.52 21.12
N PRO A 207 6.09 -9.59 22.11
CA PRO A 207 4.66 -9.28 21.93
C PRO A 207 4.39 -7.87 21.36
N HIS A 208 5.34 -6.95 21.53
CA HIS A 208 5.26 -5.58 21.01
C HIS A 208 6.04 -5.37 19.71
N ILE A 209 6.34 -6.44 18.96
CA ILE A 209 7.17 -6.40 17.74
C ILE A 209 6.72 -5.34 16.73
N LEU A 210 5.42 -5.12 16.54
CA LEU A 210 4.92 -4.13 15.59
C LEU A 210 5.29 -2.70 16.02
N LYS A 211 5.26 -2.40 17.33
CA LYS A 211 5.69 -1.09 17.85
C LYS A 211 7.20 -0.92 17.72
N SER A 212 7.99 -1.92 18.09
CA SER A 212 9.44 -1.91 17.93
C SER A 212 9.84 -1.75 16.46
N PHE A 213 9.14 -2.45 15.57
CA PHE A 213 9.34 -2.35 14.14
C PHE A 213 8.99 -0.95 13.59
N GLN A 214 7.92 -0.33 14.08
CA GLN A 214 7.56 1.04 13.69
C GLN A 214 8.67 2.04 14.05
N ASN A 215 9.22 1.96 15.26
CA ASN A 215 10.37 2.79 15.67
C ASN A 215 11.59 2.56 14.75
N THR A 216 11.86 1.28 14.41
CA THR A 216 12.94 0.95 13.46
C THR A 216 12.69 1.58 12.09
N LEU A 217 11.46 1.55 11.58
CA LEU A 217 11.11 2.17 10.31
C LEU A 217 11.28 3.70 10.35
N GLU A 218 10.93 4.35 11.46
CA GLU A 218 11.11 5.79 11.63
C GLU A 218 12.59 6.15 11.49
N HIS A 219 13.51 5.47 12.22
CA HIS A 219 14.95 5.69 12.10
C HIS A 219 15.50 5.41 10.69
N LEU A 220 15.02 4.34 10.03
CA LEU A 220 15.44 4.03 8.66
C LEU A 220 14.97 5.09 7.66
N ASN A 221 13.74 5.60 7.82
CA ASN A 221 13.22 6.67 6.97
C ASN A 221 13.95 8.00 7.19
N GLU A 222 14.29 8.35 8.44
CA GLU A 222 15.14 9.51 8.75
C GLU A 222 16.50 9.38 8.07
N SER A 223 17.14 8.21 8.20
CA SER A 223 18.43 7.93 7.55
C SER A 223 18.33 8.04 6.03
N GLN A 224 17.28 7.51 5.43
CA GLN A 224 17.03 7.61 3.99
C GLN A 224 16.82 9.06 3.55
N SER A 225 16.13 9.86 4.36
CA SER A 225 15.94 11.30 4.09
C SER A 225 17.27 12.04 4.05
N LEU A 226 18.15 11.81 5.02
CA LEU A 226 19.51 12.39 5.05
C LEU A 226 20.32 12.01 3.81
N ILE A 227 20.23 10.74 3.39
CA ILE A 227 20.91 10.27 2.18
C ILE A 227 20.32 10.95 0.93
N ASN A 228 19.00 11.07 0.84
CA ASN A 228 18.35 11.73 -0.30
C ASN A 228 18.74 13.22 -0.39
N ASP A 229 18.84 13.92 0.73
CA ASP A 229 19.29 15.31 0.79
C ASP A 229 20.76 15.44 0.35
N ALA A 230 21.62 14.53 0.80
CA ALA A 230 23.01 14.47 0.37
C ALA A 230 23.13 14.21 -1.14
N LEU A 231 22.36 13.25 -1.67
CA LEU A 231 22.31 12.93 -3.10
C LEU A 231 21.80 14.11 -3.92
N LYS A 232 20.77 14.81 -3.46
CA LYS A 232 20.26 16.03 -4.13
C LYS A 232 21.32 17.10 -4.24
N ASN A 233 22.07 17.35 -3.15
CA ASN A 233 23.16 18.32 -3.17
C ASN A 233 24.28 17.90 -4.13
N ILE A 234 24.63 16.62 -4.14
CA ILE A 234 25.62 16.07 -5.08
C ILE A 234 25.13 16.24 -6.53
N THR A 235 23.90 15.84 -6.82
CA THR A 235 23.31 15.93 -8.16
C THR A 235 23.30 17.37 -8.66
N THR A 236 22.96 18.35 -7.82
CA THR A 236 22.96 19.77 -8.17
C THR A 236 24.37 20.28 -8.59
N ASN A 237 25.43 19.72 -7.99
CA ASN A 237 26.81 20.10 -8.33
C ASN A 237 27.38 19.35 -9.51
N VAL A 238 26.90 18.12 -9.77
CA VAL A 238 27.44 17.20 -10.79
C VAL A 238 26.70 17.33 -12.12
N VAL A 239 25.38 17.61 -12.05
CA VAL A 239 24.49 17.61 -13.23
C VAL A 239 24.11 19.04 -13.60
N SER A 240 24.24 19.38 -14.88
CA SER A 240 23.73 20.63 -15.47
C SER A 240 22.95 20.34 -16.74
N TYR A 241 22.06 21.26 -17.10
CA TYR A 241 21.29 21.20 -18.34
C TYR A 241 21.71 22.35 -19.25
N GLU A 242 22.04 22.04 -20.49
CA GLU A 242 22.39 23.04 -21.51
C GLU A 242 21.83 22.60 -22.86
N ASN A 243 20.99 23.43 -23.46
CA ASN A 243 20.31 23.15 -24.75
C ASN A 243 19.60 21.80 -24.79
N ASP A 244 18.77 21.52 -23.75
CA ASP A 244 18.05 20.26 -23.55
C ASP A 244 18.93 18.99 -23.41
N LEU A 245 20.25 19.19 -23.29
CA LEU A 245 21.19 18.10 -23.02
C LEU A 245 21.56 18.07 -21.55
N LEU A 246 21.54 16.84 -20.99
CA LEU A 246 22.03 16.58 -19.64
C LEU A 246 23.56 16.45 -19.70
N LYS A 247 24.27 17.31 -18.98
CA LYS A 247 25.72 17.27 -18.83
C LYS A 247 26.09 16.78 -17.44
N ILE A 248 27.03 15.87 -17.38
CA ILE A 248 27.57 15.32 -16.13
C ILE A 248 29.05 15.69 -16.01
N SER A 249 29.43 16.32 -14.90
CA SER A 249 30.81 16.69 -14.62
C SER A 249 31.60 15.52 -14.05
N CYS A 250 32.43 14.87 -14.86
CA CYS A 250 33.34 13.81 -14.39
C CYS A 250 34.29 14.32 -13.30
N LYS A 251 34.74 15.57 -13.41
CA LYS A 251 35.62 16.21 -12.41
C LYS A 251 34.97 16.30 -11.01
N GLU A 252 33.69 16.62 -10.95
CA GLU A 252 32.94 16.68 -9.68
C GLU A 252 32.66 15.28 -9.13
N ILE A 253 32.41 14.30 -10.02
CA ILE A 253 32.24 12.88 -9.62
C ILE A 253 33.54 12.34 -9.01
N ASP A 254 34.70 12.64 -9.60
CA ASP A 254 35.98 12.14 -9.10
C ASP A 254 36.31 12.65 -7.68
N LYS A 255 35.83 13.85 -7.31
CA LYS A 255 35.92 14.35 -5.93
C LYS A 255 35.10 13.55 -4.91
N LEU A 256 34.16 12.73 -5.37
CA LEU A 256 33.25 11.94 -4.53
C LEU A 256 33.75 10.50 -4.31
N SER A 257 35.06 10.26 -4.37
CA SER A 257 35.75 8.96 -4.51
C SER A 257 35.22 7.81 -3.64
N ASN A 258 34.64 8.08 -2.47
CA ASN A 258 34.15 7.08 -1.52
C ASN A 258 32.63 6.89 -1.54
N LYS A 259 31.88 7.55 -2.46
CA LYS A 259 30.41 7.55 -2.46
C LYS A 259 29.82 7.02 -3.78
N LYS A 260 30.64 6.38 -4.63
CA LYS A 260 30.25 5.93 -5.97
C LYS A 260 29.09 4.91 -6.00
N ALA A 261 28.83 4.22 -4.91
CA ALA A 261 27.75 3.22 -4.84
C ALA A 261 26.33 3.84 -4.82
N TYR A 262 26.21 5.16 -4.67
CA TYR A 262 24.93 5.87 -4.58
C TYR A 262 24.68 6.83 -5.74
N LEU A 263 25.63 6.94 -6.67
CA LEU A 263 25.54 7.71 -7.91
C LEU A 263 25.19 6.81 -9.09
#